data_190c70dd5d37f623ed53a640942467b7
#
_entry.id   190c70dd5d37f623ed53a640942467b7
#
_cell.length_a   1.000
_cell.length_b   1.000
_cell.length_c   1.000
_cell.angle_alpha   90.00
_cell.angle_beta   90.00
_cell.angle_gamma   90.00
#
_symmetry.space_group_name_H-M   'P 1'
#
loop_
_entity.id
_entity.type
_entity.pdbx_description
1 polymer ?
#
loop_
_entity_poly.entity_id
_entity_poly.type
_entity_poly.pdbx_seq_one_letter_code
_entity_poly.pdbx_strand_id
1 'polypeptide(L)'
;MRLILAAFALTIPMMAQADDVTVVDAKALFPEGPVMLAGKLYYAQYSGNVASVWDGTTKTDFWKEDGCGPSAVVPMGDNFGITCYDNGKLEVITKDGQPVATYDKDASGQALQGPNDGVPDGKGGAYFTLSGPWTPGPVVGRIVHLAADGTLTEVANDLNYANGIVVGADGRLYVNESYAGSVTSFAVAADGTLSDRKTFVHLYQLGEDAGVFPDGIKVGPNGNFFIGLNSVAAVIEVTPDGSEVAARHVFQSGGTPNMTFSADGKTMYVMAVDNESGAPYEGRVLAAPLP
;
A
#
# COMPACT_ATOMS: atom_id res chain seq x y z
N MET A 1 -34.93 -42.54 10.36
CA MET A 1 -34.21 -41.59 9.53
C MET A 1 -34.18 -40.27 10.29
N ARG A 2 -33.06 -39.95 10.99
CA ARG A 2 -32.94 -38.70 11.76
C ARG A 2 -32.26 -37.68 10.85
N LEU A 3 -32.95 -36.60 10.49
CA LEU A 3 -32.35 -35.43 9.84
C LEU A 3 -31.44 -34.73 10.85
N ILE A 4 -30.15 -34.64 10.53
CA ILE A 4 -29.18 -33.77 11.21
C ILE A 4 -29.27 -32.43 10.48
N LEU A 5 -29.90 -31.42 11.11
CA LEU A 5 -29.78 -30.03 10.68
C LEU A 5 -28.42 -29.54 11.13
N ALA A 6 -27.51 -29.32 10.15
CA ALA A 6 -26.29 -28.58 10.37
C ALA A 6 -26.67 -27.08 10.47
N ALA A 7 -26.54 -26.49 11.63
CA ALA A 7 -26.64 -25.05 11.80
C ALA A 7 -25.32 -24.40 11.27
N PHE A 8 -25.39 -23.74 10.13
CA PHE A 8 -24.34 -22.81 9.72
C PHE A 8 -24.44 -21.58 10.64
N ALA A 9 -23.45 -21.42 11.50
CA ALA A 9 -23.25 -20.17 12.21
C ALA A 9 -22.74 -19.14 11.21
N LEU A 10 -23.57 -18.17 10.81
CA LEU A 10 -23.11 -16.95 10.17
C LEU A 10 -22.29 -16.17 11.21
N THR A 11 -20.97 -16.20 11.10
CA THR A 11 -20.12 -15.26 11.81
C THR A 11 -20.28 -13.90 11.13
N ILE A 12 -21.04 -13.00 11.77
CA ILE A 12 -21.07 -11.60 11.36
C ILE A 12 -19.71 -11.03 11.73
N PRO A 13 -18.91 -10.50 10.76
CA PRO A 13 -17.64 -9.87 11.09
C PRO A 13 -17.88 -8.73 12.08
N MET A 14 -17.09 -8.70 13.14
CA MET A 14 -17.22 -7.69 14.19
C MET A 14 -16.88 -6.33 13.56
N MET A 15 -17.88 -5.45 13.43
CA MET A 15 -17.66 -4.05 13.07
C MET A 15 -16.98 -3.37 14.26
N ALA A 16 -15.68 -3.14 14.18
CA ALA A 16 -14.99 -2.24 15.09
C ALA A 16 -15.40 -0.81 14.71
N GLN A 17 -16.37 -0.27 15.43
CA GLN A 17 -16.74 1.13 15.32
C GLN A 17 -15.66 1.94 16.06
N ALA A 18 -15.00 2.84 15.33
CA ALA A 18 -13.86 3.60 15.82
C ALA A 18 -14.32 4.80 16.69
N ASP A 19 -14.77 4.54 17.92
CA ASP A 19 -15.14 5.60 18.86
C ASP A 19 -13.90 6.38 19.39
N ASP A 20 -12.66 5.90 19.17
CA ASP A 20 -11.41 6.50 19.64
C ASP A 20 -10.43 6.89 18.53
N VAL A 21 -10.92 7.11 17.29
CA VAL A 21 -10.04 7.58 16.19
C VAL A 21 -9.61 9.02 16.45
N THR A 22 -8.29 9.25 16.43
CA THR A 22 -7.72 10.59 16.53
C THR A 22 -7.16 11.06 15.18
N VAL A 23 -7.17 12.38 14.95
CA VAL A 23 -6.63 12.97 13.73
C VAL A 23 -5.17 13.34 13.97
N VAL A 24 -4.26 12.79 13.18
CA VAL A 24 -2.82 13.06 13.20
C VAL A 24 -2.48 14.24 12.29
N ASP A 25 -3.01 14.23 11.06
CA ASP A 25 -2.93 15.34 10.11
C ASP A 25 -4.32 15.61 9.54
N ALA A 26 -4.84 16.80 9.80
CA ALA A 26 -6.19 17.21 9.40
C ALA A 26 -6.26 17.83 7.99
N LYS A 27 -5.11 18.00 7.33
CA LYS A 27 -5.00 18.71 6.05
C LYS A 27 -4.05 18.00 5.08
N ALA A 28 -3.96 16.70 5.18
CA ALA A 28 -3.20 15.91 4.22
C ALA A 28 -3.86 15.98 2.83
N LEU A 29 -3.05 16.01 1.78
CA LEU A 29 -3.51 16.12 0.40
C LEU A 29 -3.33 14.79 -0.32
N PHE A 30 -4.33 13.92 -0.27
CA PHE A 30 -4.31 12.52 -0.69
C PHE A 30 -3.12 11.80 -0.03
N PRO A 31 -3.20 11.54 1.28
CA PRO A 31 -2.12 10.85 1.98
C PRO A 31 -2.02 9.40 1.49
N GLU A 32 -0.78 8.94 1.27
CA GLU A 32 -0.48 7.63 0.70
C GLU A 32 0.83 7.02 1.24
N GLY A 33 1.04 5.74 0.91
CA GLY A 33 2.25 4.98 1.08
C GLY A 33 2.96 5.16 2.42
N PRO A 34 2.26 4.97 3.55
CA PRO A 34 2.82 5.24 4.86
C PRO A 34 3.79 4.16 5.32
N VAL A 35 4.79 4.57 6.08
CA VAL A 35 5.68 3.66 6.81
C VAL A 35 5.99 4.19 8.20
N MET A 36 5.98 3.30 9.18
CA MET A 36 6.49 3.57 10.52
C MET A 36 7.97 3.18 10.59
N LEU A 37 8.84 4.14 10.88
CA LEU A 37 10.27 3.91 11.02
C LEU A 37 10.83 4.68 12.22
N ALA A 38 11.52 3.98 13.13
CA ALA A 38 12.14 4.55 14.32
C ALA A 38 11.18 5.44 15.16
N GLY A 39 9.92 5.00 15.30
CA GLY A 39 8.89 5.71 16.07
C GLY A 39 8.29 6.94 15.38
N LYS A 40 8.61 7.18 14.11
CA LYS A 40 8.04 8.27 13.30
C LYS A 40 7.22 7.72 12.16
N LEU A 41 6.12 8.39 11.85
CA LEU A 41 5.27 8.08 10.71
C LEU A 41 5.71 8.91 9.50
N TYR A 42 6.15 8.24 8.45
CA TYR A 42 6.44 8.85 7.15
C TYR A 42 5.31 8.52 6.19
N TYR A 43 4.93 9.47 5.34
CA TYR A 43 3.88 9.28 4.33
C TYR A 43 4.04 10.24 3.16
N ALA A 44 3.56 9.83 2.01
CA ALA A 44 3.45 10.67 0.83
C ALA A 44 2.16 11.49 0.88
N GLN A 45 2.14 12.64 0.23
CA GLN A 45 0.95 13.43 -0.06
C GLN A 45 0.90 13.67 -1.57
N TYR A 46 0.16 12.82 -2.27
CA TYR A 46 0.11 12.78 -3.72
C TYR A 46 -0.17 14.16 -4.33
N SER A 47 -1.28 14.78 -3.94
CA SER A 47 -1.70 16.07 -4.47
C SER A 47 -0.89 17.25 -3.94
N GLY A 48 -0.19 17.05 -2.82
CA GLY A 48 0.73 18.03 -2.23
C GLY A 48 2.11 18.06 -2.86
N ASN A 49 2.47 17.02 -3.62
CA ASN A 49 3.81 16.80 -4.17
C ASN A 49 4.91 16.78 -3.11
N VAL A 50 4.60 16.28 -1.91
CA VAL A 50 5.53 16.26 -0.76
C VAL A 50 5.55 14.89 -0.09
N ALA A 51 6.66 14.57 0.56
CA ALA A 51 6.74 13.51 1.57
C ALA A 51 6.85 14.15 2.96
N SER A 52 6.06 13.66 3.89
CA SER A 52 5.91 14.21 5.24
C SER A 52 6.35 13.21 6.30
N VAL A 53 6.76 13.72 7.44
CA VAL A 53 7.04 12.96 8.65
C VAL A 53 6.28 13.57 9.83
N TRP A 54 5.64 12.70 10.63
CA TRP A 54 5.08 13.02 11.93
C TRP A 54 5.89 12.31 13.04
N ASP A 55 6.38 13.08 14.00
CA ASP A 55 7.29 12.58 15.05
C ASP A 55 6.56 12.20 16.36
N GLY A 56 5.23 12.20 16.34
CA GLY A 56 4.38 12.01 17.51
C GLY A 56 3.74 13.31 18.01
N THR A 57 4.24 14.45 17.57
CA THR A 57 3.77 15.78 17.98
C THR A 57 3.65 16.79 16.83
N THR A 58 4.61 16.74 15.91
CA THR A 58 4.75 17.74 14.83
C THR A 58 4.87 17.05 13.48
N LYS A 59 4.13 17.54 12.50
CA LYS A 59 4.25 17.18 11.09
C LYS A 59 5.23 18.13 10.40
N THR A 60 6.15 17.57 9.63
CA THR A 60 7.11 18.30 8.78
C THR A 60 7.16 17.70 7.40
N ASP A 61 7.13 18.52 6.35
CA ASP A 61 7.43 18.08 4.99
C ASP A 61 8.96 18.05 4.83
N PHE A 62 9.53 16.87 4.62
CA PHE A 62 10.98 16.70 4.56
C PHE A 62 11.53 16.58 3.13
N TRP A 63 10.62 16.37 2.15
CA TRP A 63 10.96 16.31 0.74
C TRP A 63 9.82 16.84 -0.13
N LYS A 64 10.16 17.41 -1.29
CA LYS A 64 9.21 17.95 -2.27
C LYS A 64 9.76 17.88 -3.68
N GLU A 65 8.91 17.49 -4.65
CA GLU A 65 9.16 17.62 -6.08
C GLU A 65 7.86 17.94 -6.82
N ASP A 66 7.77 19.12 -7.43
CA ASP A 66 6.58 19.54 -8.17
C ASP A 66 6.34 18.62 -9.38
N GLY A 67 5.10 18.13 -9.53
CA GLY A 67 4.70 17.22 -10.60
C GLY A 67 5.10 15.75 -10.38
N CYS A 68 5.62 15.39 -9.21
CA CYS A 68 5.91 14.00 -8.85
C CYS A 68 4.62 13.18 -8.63
N GLY A 69 3.63 13.73 -7.90
CA GLY A 69 2.52 12.94 -7.39
C GLY A 69 3.01 11.77 -6.54
N PRO A 70 3.70 12.02 -5.39
CA PRO A 70 4.31 10.94 -4.62
C PRO A 70 3.24 10.04 -4.01
N SER A 71 3.40 8.72 -4.13
CA SER A 71 2.44 7.72 -3.66
C SER A 71 2.99 6.75 -2.61
N ALA A 72 4.32 6.69 -2.39
CA ALA A 72 4.87 5.92 -1.27
C ALA A 72 6.21 6.47 -0.78
N VAL A 73 6.49 6.23 0.51
CA VAL A 73 7.80 6.40 1.15
C VAL A 73 8.30 5.02 1.56
N VAL A 74 9.33 4.51 0.90
CA VAL A 74 9.79 3.12 1.03
C VAL A 74 11.20 3.09 1.63
N PRO A 75 11.40 2.50 2.82
CA PRO A 75 12.74 2.35 3.40
C PRO A 75 13.65 1.47 2.55
N MET A 76 14.87 1.95 2.27
CA MET A 76 15.91 1.25 1.51
C MET A 76 17.26 1.44 2.19
N GLY A 77 17.64 0.56 3.10
CA GLY A 77 18.86 0.73 3.89
C GLY A 77 18.88 2.07 4.64
N ASP A 78 19.85 2.92 4.33
CA ASP A 78 19.97 4.27 4.91
C ASP A 78 19.14 5.34 4.19
N ASN A 79 18.50 5.00 3.07
CA ASN A 79 17.75 5.90 2.22
C ASN A 79 16.23 5.62 2.26
N PHE A 80 15.47 6.47 1.55
CA PHE A 80 14.11 6.22 1.14
C PHE A 80 14.02 6.16 -0.39
N GLY A 81 13.17 5.28 -0.91
CA GLY A 81 12.62 5.38 -2.25
C GLY A 81 11.30 6.16 -2.18
N ILE A 82 11.12 7.13 -3.07
CA ILE A 82 9.86 7.85 -3.27
C ILE A 82 9.32 7.46 -4.64
N THR A 83 8.09 6.96 -4.69
CA THR A 83 7.41 6.68 -5.95
C THR A 83 6.74 7.95 -6.47
N CYS A 84 7.08 8.36 -7.67
CA CYS A 84 6.51 9.53 -8.35
C CYS A 84 5.55 9.09 -9.44
N TYR A 85 4.27 8.96 -9.10
CA TYR A 85 3.24 8.41 -9.98
C TYR A 85 3.07 9.21 -11.27
N ASP A 86 2.97 10.56 -11.17
CA ASP A 86 2.61 11.41 -12.30
C ASP A 86 3.74 11.58 -13.32
N ASN A 87 4.99 11.69 -12.87
CA ASN A 87 6.13 11.91 -13.76
C ASN A 87 6.92 10.64 -14.10
N GLY A 88 6.49 9.47 -13.57
CA GLY A 88 7.07 8.17 -13.92
C GLY A 88 8.50 7.98 -13.41
N LYS A 89 8.78 8.43 -12.18
CA LYS A 89 10.12 8.31 -11.58
C LYS A 89 10.11 7.55 -10.26
N LEU A 90 11.25 6.96 -9.93
CA LEU A 90 11.62 6.57 -8.57
C LEU A 90 12.75 7.49 -8.11
N GLU A 91 12.50 8.27 -7.06
CA GLU A 91 13.51 9.11 -6.43
C GLU A 91 14.10 8.37 -5.23
N VAL A 92 15.42 8.24 -5.18
CA VAL A 92 16.14 7.77 -4.00
C VAL A 92 16.70 8.96 -3.27
N ILE A 93 16.31 9.11 -2.02
CA ILE A 93 16.70 10.25 -1.17
C ILE A 93 17.25 9.75 0.16
N THR A 94 18.07 10.56 0.82
CA THR A 94 18.46 10.31 2.21
C THR A 94 17.25 10.47 3.15
N LYS A 95 17.34 10.02 4.39
CA LYS A 95 16.24 10.14 5.37
C LYS A 95 15.91 11.58 5.78
N ASP A 96 16.77 12.53 5.43
CA ASP A 96 16.57 13.98 5.60
C ASP A 96 16.22 14.70 4.27
N GLY A 97 15.88 13.94 3.23
CA GLY A 97 15.31 14.45 1.99
C GLY A 97 16.33 14.90 0.93
N GLN A 98 17.62 14.60 1.09
CA GLN A 98 18.63 14.97 0.08
C GLN A 98 18.63 13.97 -1.09
N PRO A 99 18.73 14.43 -2.34
CA PRO A 99 18.73 13.53 -3.50
C PRO A 99 19.97 12.62 -3.52
N VAL A 100 19.76 11.34 -3.87
CA VAL A 100 20.81 10.33 -4.04
C VAL A 100 20.82 9.79 -5.47
N ALA A 101 19.68 9.38 -6.00
CA ALA A 101 19.54 8.88 -7.37
C ALA A 101 18.10 9.04 -7.87
N THR A 102 17.95 9.11 -9.20
CA THR A 102 16.67 9.18 -9.90
C THR A 102 16.62 8.10 -10.98
N TYR A 103 15.51 7.40 -11.08
CA TYR A 103 15.27 6.39 -12.12
C TYR A 103 13.98 6.73 -12.86
N ASP A 104 14.05 6.88 -14.18
CA ASP A 104 12.91 7.04 -15.10
C ASP A 104 12.70 5.83 -16.02
N LYS A 105 13.67 4.89 -15.99
CA LYS A 105 13.72 3.66 -16.78
C LYS A 105 14.36 2.53 -15.99
N ASP A 106 13.96 1.31 -16.32
CA ASP A 106 14.63 0.11 -15.85
C ASP A 106 15.91 -0.21 -16.65
N ALA A 107 16.63 -1.25 -16.25
CA ALA A 107 17.88 -1.68 -16.89
C ALA A 107 17.71 -2.10 -18.36
N SER A 108 16.50 -2.42 -18.82
CA SER A 108 16.19 -2.71 -20.22
C SER A 108 15.97 -1.44 -21.06
N GLY A 109 15.87 -0.28 -20.41
CA GLY A 109 15.55 1.00 -21.04
C GLY A 109 14.05 1.29 -21.13
N GLN A 110 13.19 0.47 -20.51
CA GLN A 110 11.75 0.69 -20.50
C GLN A 110 11.39 1.74 -19.46
N ALA A 111 10.62 2.75 -19.87
CA ALA A 111 10.18 3.83 -19.00
C ALA A 111 9.29 3.31 -17.86
N LEU A 112 9.39 3.93 -16.69
CA LEU A 112 8.50 3.67 -15.57
C LEU A 112 7.15 4.37 -15.80
N GLN A 113 6.06 3.67 -15.54
CA GLN A 113 4.71 4.21 -15.70
C GLN A 113 3.90 4.03 -14.43
N GLY A 114 3.57 5.14 -13.78
CA GLY A 114 2.81 5.15 -12.54
C GLY A 114 3.47 4.36 -11.41
N PRO A 115 4.73 4.69 -11.00
CA PRO A 115 5.28 4.13 -9.78
C PRO A 115 4.35 4.41 -8.61
N ASN A 116 3.93 3.35 -7.88
CA ASN A 116 2.84 3.46 -6.92
C ASN A 116 3.29 3.11 -5.48
N ASP A 117 3.34 1.87 -5.09
CA ASP A 117 3.73 1.45 -3.73
C ASP A 117 5.07 0.68 -3.76
N GLY A 118 5.61 0.35 -2.60
CA GLY A 118 6.83 -0.42 -2.52
C GLY A 118 7.05 -1.08 -1.15
N VAL A 119 7.92 -2.09 -1.16
CA VAL A 119 8.30 -2.84 0.03
C VAL A 119 9.80 -3.12 0.05
N PRO A 120 10.49 -2.95 1.19
CA PRO A 120 11.89 -3.33 1.33
C PRO A 120 12.15 -4.81 1.00
N ASP A 121 13.26 -5.11 0.34
CA ASP A 121 13.69 -6.47 0.05
C ASP A 121 14.44 -7.16 1.22
N GLY A 122 14.68 -6.42 2.31
CA GLY A 122 15.46 -6.87 3.45
C GLY A 122 16.98 -6.92 3.20
N LYS A 123 17.47 -6.44 2.04
CA LYS A 123 18.88 -6.48 1.61
C LYS A 123 19.43 -5.10 1.25
N GLY A 124 18.67 -4.05 1.55
CA GLY A 124 19.02 -2.66 1.26
C GLY A 124 18.43 -2.12 -0.03
N GLY A 125 17.70 -2.95 -0.78
CA GLY A 125 16.89 -2.60 -1.93
C GLY A 125 15.40 -2.62 -1.61
N ALA A 126 14.55 -2.54 -2.66
CA ALA A 126 13.09 -2.64 -2.54
C ALA A 126 12.43 -3.10 -3.84
N TYR A 127 11.23 -3.68 -3.72
CA TYR A 127 10.31 -3.89 -4.82
C TYR A 127 9.36 -2.71 -4.92
N PHE A 128 9.04 -2.31 -6.14
CA PHE A 128 8.09 -1.24 -6.43
C PHE A 128 7.07 -1.71 -7.45
N THR A 129 5.81 -1.31 -7.25
CA THR A 129 4.77 -1.49 -8.24
C THR A 129 4.74 -0.33 -9.21
N LEU A 130 4.53 -0.63 -10.48
CA LEU A 130 4.28 0.32 -11.55
C LEU A 130 2.87 0.03 -12.06
N SER A 131 1.90 0.87 -11.69
CA SER A 131 0.49 0.60 -11.97
C SER A 131 0.10 0.83 -13.42
N GLY A 132 0.79 1.73 -14.11
CA GLY A 132 0.29 2.36 -15.32
C GLY A 132 -0.73 3.47 -15.02
N PRO A 133 -1.47 3.97 -16.03
CA PRO A 133 -2.44 5.03 -15.84
C PRO A 133 -3.70 4.54 -15.10
N TRP A 134 -4.29 5.40 -14.26
CA TRP A 134 -5.59 5.15 -13.63
C TRP A 134 -6.73 5.29 -14.65
N THR A 135 -6.82 4.33 -15.56
CA THR A 135 -7.89 4.22 -16.55
C THR A 135 -8.17 2.75 -16.84
N PRO A 136 -9.42 2.32 -17.04
CA PRO A 136 -9.70 1.02 -17.59
C PRO A 136 -9.04 0.92 -18.97
N GLY A 137 -8.03 0.10 -19.11
CA GLY A 137 -7.24 0.02 -20.34
C GLY A 137 -6.46 -1.28 -20.41
N PRO A 138 -5.46 -1.35 -21.28
CA PRO A 138 -4.63 -2.55 -21.35
C PRO A 138 -3.94 -2.81 -20.02
N VAL A 139 -3.78 -4.11 -19.68
CA VAL A 139 -3.05 -4.56 -18.49
C VAL A 139 -1.56 -4.28 -18.71
N VAL A 140 -1.03 -3.28 -18.00
CA VAL A 140 0.35 -2.79 -18.18
C VAL A 140 1.13 -2.73 -16.86
N GLY A 141 0.51 -3.16 -15.75
CA GLY A 141 1.14 -3.13 -14.44
C GLY A 141 2.36 -4.04 -14.36
N ARG A 142 3.39 -3.58 -13.66
CA ARG A 142 4.67 -4.29 -13.50
C ARG A 142 5.14 -4.24 -12.05
N ILE A 143 6.10 -5.11 -11.71
CA ILE A 143 6.90 -4.99 -10.50
C ILE A 143 8.35 -4.84 -10.94
N VAL A 144 9.03 -3.85 -10.39
CA VAL A 144 10.48 -3.67 -10.54
C VAL A 144 11.17 -3.87 -9.18
N HIS A 145 12.38 -4.41 -9.22
CA HIS A 145 13.27 -4.54 -8.08
C HIS A 145 14.46 -3.59 -8.24
N LEU A 146 14.59 -2.66 -7.32
CA LEU A 146 15.79 -1.83 -7.18
C LEU A 146 16.70 -2.48 -6.15
N ALA A 147 17.77 -3.09 -6.63
CA ALA A 147 18.76 -3.74 -5.78
C ALA A 147 19.64 -2.70 -5.06
N ALA A 148 20.30 -3.12 -3.98
CA ALA A 148 21.18 -2.25 -3.19
C ALA A 148 22.37 -1.67 -3.97
N ASP A 149 22.76 -2.29 -5.09
CA ASP A 149 23.80 -1.80 -6.00
C ASP A 149 23.30 -0.75 -7.01
N GLY A 150 22.02 -0.40 -6.95
CA GLY A 150 21.39 0.58 -7.84
C GLY A 150 20.85 0.01 -9.15
N THR A 151 20.89 -1.31 -9.36
CA THR A 151 20.32 -1.95 -10.54
C THR A 151 18.80 -2.03 -10.41
N LEU A 152 18.05 -1.41 -11.33
CA LEU A 152 16.59 -1.47 -11.40
C LEU A 152 16.14 -2.45 -12.49
N THR A 153 15.52 -3.55 -12.10
CA THR A 153 15.13 -4.64 -13.03
C THR A 153 13.65 -4.94 -12.94
N GLU A 154 12.97 -5.13 -14.09
CA GLU A 154 11.62 -5.70 -14.11
C GLU A 154 11.68 -7.15 -13.65
N VAL A 155 10.80 -7.53 -12.71
CA VAL A 155 10.73 -8.89 -12.13
C VAL A 155 9.37 -9.54 -12.30
N ALA A 156 8.33 -8.78 -12.65
CA ALA A 156 7.01 -9.27 -13.05
C ALA A 156 6.27 -8.23 -13.90
N ASN A 157 5.33 -8.68 -14.73
CA ASN A 157 4.49 -7.85 -15.60
C ASN A 157 3.07 -8.43 -15.74
N ASP A 158 2.26 -7.83 -16.61
CA ASP A 158 0.87 -8.24 -16.88
C ASP A 158 0.01 -8.25 -15.60
N LEU A 159 0.16 -7.22 -14.76
CA LEU A 159 -0.66 -6.97 -13.58
C LEU A 159 -1.74 -5.94 -13.90
N ASN A 160 -2.95 -6.17 -13.40
CA ASN A 160 -4.09 -5.30 -13.67
C ASN A 160 -4.16 -4.14 -12.67
N TYR A 161 -3.35 -3.10 -12.89
CA TYR A 161 -3.10 -1.98 -11.99
C TYR A 161 -2.46 -2.45 -10.68
N ALA A 162 -1.17 -2.85 -10.77
CA ALA A 162 -0.37 -3.23 -9.61
C ALA A 162 -0.28 -2.06 -8.61
N ASN A 163 -0.75 -2.27 -7.39
CA ASN A 163 -0.85 -1.25 -6.35
C ASN A 163 -0.09 -1.69 -5.09
N GLY A 164 -0.73 -1.73 -3.95
CA GLY A 164 -0.11 -2.10 -2.69
C GLY A 164 0.70 -3.40 -2.77
N ILE A 165 1.84 -3.43 -2.09
CA ILE A 165 2.79 -4.53 -2.14
C ILE A 165 3.37 -4.81 -0.75
N VAL A 166 3.49 -6.10 -0.38
CA VAL A 166 4.02 -6.52 0.91
C VAL A 166 4.70 -7.90 0.83
N VAL A 167 5.69 -8.13 1.67
CA VAL A 167 6.24 -9.48 1.90
C VAL A 167 5.48 -10.12 3.06
N GLY A 168 4.84 -11.26 2.80
CA GLY A 168 4.14 -12.04 3.81
C GLY A 168 5.08 -12.76 4.77
N ALA A 169 4.52 -13.27 5.87
CA ALA A 169 5.27 -14.04 6.87
C ALA A 169 5.87 -15.35 6.31
N ASP A 170 5.31 -15.85 5.21
CA ASP A 170 5.81 -17.02 4.47
C ASP A 170 6.95 -16.67 3.49
N GLY A 171 7.36 -15.41 3.41
CA GLY A 171 8.40 -14.90 2.51
C GLY A 171 7.97 -14.72 1.06
N ARG A 172 6.68 -14.88 0.74
CA ARG A 172 6.15 -14.55 -0.59
C ARG A 172 5.85 -13.06 -0.69
N LEU A 173 5.93 -12.53 -1.89
CA LEU A 173 5.51 -11.17 -2.23
C LEU A 173 4.03 -11.19 -2.61
N TYR A 174 3.24 -10.30 -2.02
CA TYR A 174 1.81 -10.14 -2.29
C TYR A 174 1.56 -8.75 -2.88
N VAL A 175 0.74 -8.69 -3.92
CA VAL A 175 0.45 -7.47 -4.68
C VAL A 175 -1.04 -7.35 -4.93
N ASN A 176 -1.61 -6.20 -4.59
CA ASN A 176 -2.97 -5.85 -4.96
C ASN A 176 -3.04 -5.51 -6.46
N GLU A 177 -3.99 -6.10 -7.16
CA GLU A 177 -4.38 -5.74 -8.52
C GLU A 177 -5.72 -5.01 -8.46
N SER A 178 -5.70 -3.65 -8.43
CA SER A 178 -6.89 -2.87 -8.12
C SER A 178 -8.03 -3.10 -9.09
N TYR A 179 -7.79 -3.09 -10.41
CA TYR A 179 -8.84 -3.32 -11.40
C TYR A 179 -9.29 -4.79 -11.52
N ALA A 180 -8.50 -5.73 -11.01
CA ALA A 180 -8.92 -7.13 -10.91
C ALA A 180 -9.67 -7.43 -9.61
N GLY A 181 -9.66 -6.53 -8.63
CA GLY A 181 -10.23 -6.75 -7.30
C GLY A 181 -9.62 -7.97 -6.60
N SER A 182 -8.30 -8.15 -6.74
CA SER A 182 -7.61 -9.37 -6.28
C SER A 182 -6.25 -9.08 -5.68
N VAL A 183 -5.74 -10.06 -4.95
CA VAL A 183 -4.35 -10.12 -4.49
C VAL A 183 -3.63 -11.24 -5.22
N THR A 184 -2.50 -10.95 -5.82
CA THR A 184 -1.62 -11.92 -6.48
C THR A 184 -0.35 -12.12 -5.64
N SER A 185 0.17 -13.35 -5.58
CA SER A 185 1.38 -13.67 -4.84
C SER A 185 2.47 -14.27 -5.73
N PHE A 186 3.74 -14.06 -5.33
CA PHE A 186 4.93 -14.55 -6.01
C PHE A 186 5.89 -15.18 -5.02
N ALA A 187 6.58 -16.25 -5.43
CA ALA A 187 7.76 -16.72 -4.72
C ALA A 187 8.94 -15.78 -5.00
N VAL A 188 9.69 -15.43 -3.97
CA VAL A 188 10.87 -14.56 -4.05
C VAL A 188 12.13 -15.40 -3.98
N ALA A 189 12.98 -15.32 -4.99
CA ALA A 189 14.27 -16.00 -5.02
C ALA A 189 15.36 -15.19 -4.28
N ALA A 190 16.49 -15.85 -4.00
CA ALA A 190 17.59 -15.23 -3.27
C ALA A 190 18.23 -14.03 -4.02
N ASP A 191 18.13 -13.99 -5.33
CA ASP A 191 18.63 -12.93 -6.21
C ASP A 191 17.60 -11.81 -6.43
N GLY A 192 16.41 -11.90 -5.81
CA GLY A 192 15.33 -10.91 -5.93
C GLY A 192 14.37 -11.16 -7.09
N THR A 193 14.59 -12.21 -7.91
CA THR A 193 13.67 -12.56 -8.99
C THR A 193 12.37 -13.16 -8.44
N LEU A 194 11.28 -12.98 -9.18
CA LEU A 194 9.94 -13.48 -8.82
C LEU A 194 9.55 -14.67 -9.71
N SER A 195 8.84 -15.63 -9.11
CA SER A 195 8.34 -16.81 -9.78
C SER A 195 7.04 -17.33 -9.15
N ASP A 196 6.49 -18.42 -9.63
CA ASP A 196 5.32 -19.10 -9.04
C ASP A 196 4.16 -18.14 -8.75
N ARG A 197 3.81 -17.28 -9.77
CA ARG A 197 2.67 -16.36 -9.69
C ARG A 197 1.38 -17.12 -9.43
N LYS A 198 0.63 -16.70 -8.43
CA LYS A 198 -0.68 -17.26 -8.06
C LYS A 198 -1.64 -16.16 -7.66
N THR A 199 -2.90 -16.27 -8.06
CA THR A 199 -3.95 -15.51 -7.41
C THR A 199 -4.07 -16.00 -5.98
N PHE A 200 -3.88 -15.12 -5.00
CA PHE A 200 -4.04 -15.43 -3.59
C PHE A 200 -5.53 -15.42 -3.22
N VAL A 201 -6.24 -14.33 -3.57
CA VAL A 201 -7.68 -14.20 -3.34
C VAL A 201 -8.28 -13.15 -4.28
N HIS A 202 -9.54 -13.35 -4.67
CA HIS A 202 -10.39 -12.29 -5.21
C HIS A 202 -11.29 -11.76 -4.10
N LEU A 203 -11.35 -10.43 -3.92
CA LEU A 203 -12.11 -9.82 -2.81
C LEU A 203 -13.61 -10.13 -2.87
N TYR A 204 -14.19 -10.31 -4.08
CA TYR A 204 -15.58 -10.71 -4.23
C TYR A 204 -15.89 -12.10 -3.61
N GLN A 205 -14.89 -12.99 -3.55
CA GLN A 205 -15.03 -14.31 -2.90
C GLN A 205 -15.11 -14.18 -1.37
N LEU A 206 -14.64 -13.05 -0.83
CA LEU A 206 -14.69 -12.70 0.58
C LEU A 206 -15.92 -11.83 0.92
N GLY A 207 -16.80 -11.59 -0.06
CA GLY A 207 -18.03 -10.82 0.13
C GLY A 207 -17.92 -9.32 -0.14
N GLU A 208 -16.80 -8.85 -0.70
CA GLU A 208 -16.70 -7.46 -1.15
C GLU A 208 -17.43 -7.26 -2.48
N ASP A 209 -17.98 -6.07 -2.69
CA ASP A 209 -18.69 -5.72 -3.92
C ASP A 209 -17.74 -5.68 -5.13
N ALA A 210 -18.27 -6.01 -6.31
CA ALA A 210 -17.57 -5.82 -7.56
C ALA A 210 -17.33 -4.31 -7.81
N GLY A 211 -16.08 -3.93 -8.07
CA GLY A 211 -15.68 -2.53 -8.24
C GLY A 211 -15.09 -1.90 -6.97
N VAL A 212 -14.90 -2.67 -5.92
CA VAL A 212 -14.01 -2.30 -4.82
C VAL A 212 -12.56 -2.47 -5.28
N PHE A 213 -11.77 -1.43 -5.14
CA PHE A 213 -10.38 -1.42 -5.56
C PHE A 213 -9.45 -1.64 -4.35
N PRO A 214 -8.81 -2.84 -4.21
CA PRO A 214 -7.74 -3.01 -3.24
C PRO A 214 -6.59 -2.08 -3.61
N ASP A 215 -6.13 -1.32 -2.63
CA ASP A 215 -5.08 -0.30 -2.78
C ASP A 215 -3.83 -0.70 -2.00
N GLY A 216 -3.48 -0.07 -0.89
CA GLY A 216 -2.37 -0.49 -0.05
C GLY A 216 -2.62 -1.83 0.65
N ILE A 217 -1.55 -2.58 0.93
CA ILE A 217 -1.57 -3.83 1.69
C ILE A 217 -0.42 -3.87 2.69
N LYS A 218 -0.67 -4.29 3.92
CA LYS A 218 0.35 -4.50 4.95
C LYS A 218 0.06 -5.77 5.73
N VAL A 219 1.10 -6.39 6.30
CA VAL A 219 0.92 -7.44 7.30
C VAL A 219 0.76 -6.78 8.65
N GLY A 220 -0.36 -7.04 9.31
CA GLY A 220 -0.67 -6.47 10.62
C GLY A 220 0.05 -7.19 11.77
N PRO A 221 -0.04 -6.64 12.99
CA PRO A 221 0.60 -7.23 14.18
C PRO A 221 0.08 -8.63 14.55
N ASN A 222 -1.14 -8.96 14.12
CA ASN A 222 -1.76 -10.29 14.30
C ASN A 222 -1.43 -11.28 13.17
N GLY A 223 -0.64 -10.87 12.16
CA GLY A 223 -0.26 -11.68 11.01
C GLY A 223 -1.26 -11.69 9.86
N ASN A 224 -2.44 -11.06 9.99
CA ASN A 224 -3.40 -10.88 8.92
C ASN A 224 -2.90 -9.86 7.88
N PHE A 225 -3.41 -9.97 6.65
CA PHE A 225 -3.24 -8.94 5.64
C PHE A 225 -4.28 -7.85 5.86
N PHE A 226 -3.84 -6.62 6.05
CA PHE A 226 -4.69 -5.43 6.07
C PHE A 226 -4.66 -4.80 4.69
N ILE A 227 -5.82 -4.66 4.08
CA ILE A 227 -5.99 -4.14 2.72
C ILE A 227 -6.83 -2.88 2.79
N GLY A 228 -6.25 -1.77 2.35
CA GLY A 228 -6.96 -0.52 2.15
C GLY A 228 -7.86 -0.61 0.92
N LEU A 229 -9.05 -0.03 1.02
CA LEU A 229 -10.00 -0.02 -0.08
C LEU A 229 -10.17 1.41 -0.59
N ASN A 230 -9.71 1.67 -1.81
CA ASN A 230 -9.94 2.94 -2.47
C ASN A 230 -11.42 3.06 -2.86
N SER A 231 -11.99 4.25 -2.77
CA SER A 231 -13.41 4.54 -3.00
C SER A 231 -14.39 3.87 -2.02
N VAL A 232 -13.85 3.24 -0.96
CA VAL A 232 -14.62 2.71 0.16
C VAL A 232 -13.91 3.07 1.45
N ALA A 233 -14.64 3.66 2.39
CA ALA A 233 -14.06 4.11 3.67
C ALA A 233 -13.76 2.94 4.62
N ALA A 234 -12.99 1.96 4.18
CA ALA A 234 -12.70 0.76 4.96
C ALA A 234 -11.30 0.18 4.72
N VAL A 235 -10.75 -0.42 5.77
CA VAL A 235 -9.63 -1.37 5.72
C VAL A 235 -10.17 -2.73 6.12
N ILE A 236 -9.90 -3.76 5.32
CA ILE A 236 -10.27 -5.14 5.66
C ILE A 236 -9.05 -5.92 6.16
N GLU A 237 -9.29 -6.81 7.12
CA GLU A 237 -8.32 -7.80 7.56
C GLU A 237 -8.63 -9.14 6.89
N VAL A 238 -7.70 -9.65 6.08
CA VAL A 238 -7.81 -10.95 5.44
C VAL A 238 -6.87 -11.92 6.14
N THR A 239 -7.37 -13.11 6.45
CA THR A 239 -6.56 -14.16 7.09
C THR A 239 -5.34 -14.54 6.26
N PRO A 240 -4.25 -15.05 6.87
CA PRO A 240 -3.01 -15.37 6.17
C PRO A 240 -3.15 -16.41 5.04
N ASP A 241 -4.22 -17.23 5.08
CA ASP A 241 -4.56 -18.21 4.04
C ASP A 241 -5.54 -17.66 2.98
N GLY A 242 -6.01 -16.42 3.13
CA GLY A 242 -6.94 -15.77 2.21
C GLY A 242 -8.37 -16.30 2.26
N SER A 243 -8.75 -17.05 3.30
CA SER A 243 -10.04 -17.76 3.33
C SER A 243 -11.22 -16.91 3.80
N GLU A 244 -10.97 -15.84 4.57
CA GLU A 244 -12.03 -14.99 5.13
C GLU A 244 -11.57 -13.57 5.46
N VAL A 245 -12.53 -12.65 5.59
CA VAL A 245 -12.33 -11.33 6.21
C VAL A 245 -12.55 -11.50 7.71
N ALA A 246 -11.43 -11.43 8.47
CA ALA A 246 -11.46 -11.55 9.93
C ALA A 246 -12.06 -10.32 10.61
N ALA A 247 -11.82 -9.11 10.04
CA ALA A 247 -12.41 -7.86 10.52
C ALA A 247 -12.54 -6.83 9.40
N ARG A 248 -13.42 -5.84 9.63
CA ARG A 248 -13.59 -4.68 8.75
C ARG A 248 -13.61 -3.42 9.60
N HIS A 249 -12.63 -2.54 9.36
CA HIS A 249 -12.50 -1.24 10.00
C HIS A 249 -13.09 -0.17 9.10
N VAL A 250 -14.15 0.51 9.56
CA VAL A 250 -14.87 1.53 8.78
C VAL A 250 -14.52 2.92 9.31
N PHE A 251 -14.23 3.84 8.39
CA PHE A 251 -13.84 5.21 8.69
C PHE A 251 -14.83 6.21 8.09
N GLN A 252 -14.83 7.44 8.62
CA GLN A 252 -15.61 8.53 8.03
C GLN A 252 -14.72 9.27 7.01
N SER A 253 -14.69 8.78 5.77
CA SER A 253 -13.92 9.34 4.64
C SER A 253 -14.57 8.94 3.32
N GLY A 254 -14.04 9.39 2.18
CA GLY A 254 -14.40 8.90 0.85
C GLY A 254 -13.73 7.57 0.53
N GLY A 255 -12.45 7.43 0.89
CA GLY A 255 -11.65 6.23 0.71
C GLY A 255 -10.60 6.06 1.79
N THR A 256 -10.07 4.84 1.92
CA THR A 256 -8.93 4.54 2.80
C THR A 256 -7.88 3.77 2.01
N PRO A 257 -7.10 4.46 1.16
CA PRO A 257 -6.18 3.80 0.24
C PRO A 257 -5.09 2.99 0.95
N ASN A 258 -4.55 3.47 2.08
CA ASN A 258 -3.40 2.81 2.68
C ASN A 258 -3.38 2.92 4.21
N MET A 259 -2.54 2.14 4.86
CA MET A 259 -2.34 2.14 6.31
C MET A 259 -0.94 1.66 6.70
N THR A 260 -0.57 1.91 7.95
CA THR A 260 0.60 1.28 8.61
C THR A 260 0.33 1.16 10.11
N PHE A 261 1.24 0.54 10.85
CA PHE A 261 1.05 0.24 12.28
C PHE A 261 2.13 0.89 13.13
N SER A 262 1.76 1.26 14.37
CA SER A 262 2.74 1.62 15.40
C SER A 262 3.67 0.44 15.70
N ALA A 263 4.86 0.74 16.22
CA ALA A 263 5.85 -0.29 16.52
C ALA A 263 5.41 -1.30 17.61
N ASP A 264 4.48 -0.89 18.49
CA ASP A 264 3.89 -1.76 19.51
C ASP A 264 2.65 -2.52 19.01
N GLY A 265 2.25 -2.30 17.75
CA GLY A 265 1.11 -2.96 17.10
C GLY A 265 -0.27 -2.52 17.62
N LYS A 266 -0.36 -1.48 18.45
CA LYS A 266 -1.62 -1.07 19.10
C LYS A 266 -2.37 0.03 18.37
N THR A 267 -1.74 0.65 17.36
CA THR A 267 -2.35 1.74 16.58
C THR A 267 -2.18 1.46 15.10
N MET A 268 -3.25 1.54 14.36
CA MET A 268 -3.26 1.61 12.90
C MET A 268 -3.32 3.07 12.48
N TYR A 269 -2.33 3.53 11.72
CA TYR A 269 -2.37 4.83 11.06
C TYR A 269 -2.98 4.65 9.68
N VAL A 270 -4.07 5.36 9.41
CA VAL A 270 -4.88 5.21 8.21
C VAL A 270 -4.76 6.46 7.35
N MET A 271 -4.44 6.27 6.09
CA MET A 271 -4.52 7.30 5.08
C MET A 271 -5.97 7.41 4.62
N ALA A 272 -6.62 8.53 4.90
CA ALA A 272 -8.02 8.76 4.60
C ALA A 272 -8.15 9.87 3.56
N VAL A 273 -8.85 9.61 2.46
CA VAL A 273 -9.14 10.59 1.41
C VAL A 273 -10.61 11.00 1.55
N ASP A 274 -10.86 12.27 1.79
CA ASP A 274 -12.20 12.78 2.02
C ASP A 274 -12.87 13.24 0.72
N ASN A 275 -12.07 13.70 -0.26
CA ASN A 275 -12.55 14.15 -1.55
C ASN A 275 -11.69 13.56 -2.68
N GLU A 276 -12.25 12.64 -3.44
CA GLU A 276 -11.64 12.02 -4.62
C GLU A 276 -12.13 12.63 -5.95
N SER A 277 -13.09 13.56 -5.89
CA SER A 277 -13.76 14.08 -7.10
C SER A 277 -12.94 15.12 -7.88
N GLY A 278 -11.88 15.65 -7.29
CA GLY A 278 -11.01 16.65 -7.93
C GLY A 278 -9.93 17.18 -7.02
N ALA A 279 -8.80 17.58 -7.62
CA ALA A 279 -7.71 18.20 -6.89
C ALA A 279 -8.19 19.46 -6.14
N PRO A 280 -7.63 19.70 -4.94
CA PRO A 280 -6.42 19.10 -4.36
C PRO A 280 -6.62 17.78 -3.60
N TYR A 281 -7.67 17.00 -3.81
CA TYR A 281 -7.93 15.71 -3.16
C TYR A 281 -7.65 15.74 -1.65
N GLU A 282 -8.49 16.47 -0.93
CA GLU A 282 -8.34 16.64 0.52
C GLU A 282 -8.46 15.32 1.27
N GLY A 283 -7.71 15.19 2.36
CA GLY A 283 -7.71 14.00 3.19
C GLY A 283 -7.12 14.25 4.57
N ARG A 284 -6.97 13.17 5.32
CA ARG A 284 -6.47 13.16 6.69
C ARG A 284 -5.61 11.94 6.96
N VAL A 285 -4.70 12.08 7.91
CA VAL A 285 -4.05 10.92 8.54
C VAL A 285 -4.74 10.68 9.88
N LEU A 286 -5.23 9.46 10.07
CA LEU A 286 -5.96 9.05 11.25
C LEU A 286 -5.12 8.05 12.07
N ALA A 287 -5.29 8.05 13.39
CA ALA A 287 -4.77 7.01 14.27
C ALA A 287 -5.96 6.30 14.93
N ALA A 288 -6.11 5.02 14.65
CA ALA A 288 -7.15 4.15 15.16
C ALA A 288 -6.54 3.09 16.10
N PRO A 289 -7.06 2.91 17.31
CA PRO A 289 -6.59 1.84 18.17
C PRO A 289 -6.92 0.47 17.55
N LEU A 290 -5.98 -0.47 17.71
CA LEU A 290 -6.21 -1.88 17.42
C LEU A 290 -6.43 -2.64 18.75
N PRO A 291 -7.34 -3.62 18.75
CA PRO A 291 -7.69 -4.39 19.94
C PRO A 291 -6.54 -5.23 20.49
#